data_61db407484595ad4dce7dfb85211dc44
#
_entry.id   61db407484595ad4dce7dfb85211dc44
#
_cell.length_a   1.000
_cell.length_b   1.000
_cell.length_c   1.000
_cell.angle_alpha   90.00
_cell.angle_beta   90.00
_cell.angle_gamma   90.00
#
_symmetry.space_group_name_H-M   'P 1'
#
loop_
_entity.id
_entity.type
_entity.pdbx_description
1 polymer ?
#
loop_
_entity_poly.entity_id
_entity_poly.type
_entity_poly.pdbx_seq_one_letter_code
_entity_poly.pdbx_strand_id
1 'polypeptide(L)'
;LNWELNSPEDFEKLQKDFAAVVLCVGGRKAKGLPGIQVDNKQIYHAKDFLTEVTKDMLNGTELANLKDKDVVIIGGGDTGVDCAAIALAQGARTVHQLEMQECDATANSARDNLCNIVIGDYTISYGTMMKRLLRDEEGKLKAVEVAQVEWRSERSGALPDAMEVLGSEKLLRAQVLILALGFSGPEDEIFEACGVKRSPAGMLADGGE
;
A
#
# COMPACT_ATOMS: atom_id res chain seq x y z
N LEU A 1 -8.85 -12.51 25.70
CA LEU A 1 -9.06 -11.93 24.38
C LEU A 1 -10.36 -11.12 24.44
N ASN A 2 -10.63 -10.24 23.51
CA ASN A 2 -11.68 -9.21 23.55
C ASN A 2 -11.40 -8.07 24.56
N TRP A 3 -10.14 -7.71 24.71
CA TRP A 3 -9.70 -6.54 25.43
C TRP A 3 -8.79 -5.73 24.50
N GLU A 4 -8.96 -4.43 24.48
CA GLU A 4 -8.24 -3.49 23.64
C GLU A 4 -7.61 -2.41 24.50
N LEU A 5 -6.39 -2.02 24.19
CA LEU A 5 -5.67 -0.95 24.85
C LEU A 5 -6.10 0.39 24.22
N ASN A 6 -7.03 1.09 24.85
CA ASN A 6 -7.64 2.29 24.29
C ASN A 6 -7.37 3.56 25.11
N SER A 7 -6.77 3.44 26.27
CA SER A 7 -6.58 4.60 27.17
C SER A 7 -5.29 4.52 27.96
N PRO A 8 -4.78 5.65 28.47
CA PRO A 8 -3.67 5.67 29.42
C PRO A 8 -3.91 4.83 30.67
N GLU A 9 -5.15 4.79 31.17
CA GLU A 9 -5.53 4.00 32.35
C GLU A 9 -5.37 2.49 32.10
N ASP A 10 -5.68 2.03 30.89
CA ASP A 10 -5.45 0.64 30.50
C ASP A 10 -3.97 0.30 30.51
N PHE A 11 -3.13 1.21 30.06
CA PHE A 11 -1.70 1.03 30.06
C PHE A 11 -1.11 1.06 31.46
N GLU A 12 -1.55 2.00 32.31
CA GLU A 12 -1.16 2.05 33.73
C GLU A 12 -1.51 0.76 34.47
N LYS A 13 -2.67 0.15 34.16
CA LYS A 13 -3.05 -1.14 34.73
C LYS A 13 -2.06 -2.23 34.34
N LEU A 14 -1.68 -2.31 33.07
CA LEU A 14 -0.66 -3.26 32.63
C LEU A 14 0.68 -3.04 33.34
N GLN A 15 1.10 -1.79 33.51
CA GLN A 15 2.33 -1.46 34.22
C GLN A 15 2.30 -1.82 35.73
N LYS A 16 1.13 -1.82 36.32
CA LYS A 16 0.94 -2.29 37.73
C LYS A 16 0.94 -3.80 37.85
N ASP A 17 0.35 -4.48 36.87
CA ASP A 17 0.17 -5.93 36.92
C ASP A 17 1.40 -6.70 36.41
N PHE A 18 2.28 -6.07 35.60
CA PHE A 18 3.42 -6.72 34.97
C PHE A 18 4.73 -5.95 35.19
N ALA A 19 5.83 -6.69 35.36
CA ALA A 19 7.16 -6.11 35.52
C ALA A 19 7.70 -5.41 34.26
N ALA A 20 7.20 -5.79 33.09
CA ALA A 20 7.50 -5.17 31.81
C ALA A 20 6.33 -5.35 30.83
N VAL A 21 6.15 -4.37 29.94
CA VAL A 21 5.16 -4.39 28.86
C VAL A 21 5.88 -4.25 27.54
N VAL A 22 5.70 -5.22 26.65
CA VAL A 22 6.28 -5.19 25.29
C VAL A 22 5.18 -4.90 24.28
N LEU A 23 5.34 -3.82 23.51
CA LEU A 23 4.39 -3.39 22.49
C LEU A 23 4.74 -4.02 21.13
N CYS A 24 3.95 -5.01 20.71
CA CYS A 24 4.07 -5.68 19.41
C CYS A 24 2.83 -5.39 18.55
N VAL A 25 2.54 -4.10 18.34
CA VAL A 25 1.28 -3.63 17.73
C VAL A 25 1.33 -3.50 16.21
N GLY A 26 2.49 -3.70 15.60
CA GLY A 26 2.69 -3.63 14.15
C GLY A 26 2.43 -2.25 13.55
N GLY A 27 2.46 -2.17 12.23
CA GLY A 27 2.07 -0.98 11.46
C GLY A 27 0.66 -1.15 10.92
N ARG A 28 -0.27 -0.25 11.28
CA ARG A 28 -1.66 -0.28 10.82
C ARG A 28 -2.10 0.96 10.07
N LYS A 29 -1.36 2.07 10.25
CA LYS A 29 -1.62 3.33 9.56
C LYS A 29 -1.10 3.24 8.12
N ALA A 30 -1.99 2.95 7.18
CA ALA A 30 -1.64 2.81 5.78
C ALA A 30 -1.13 4.14 5.19
N LYS A 31 -0.09 4.05 4.34
CA LYS A 31 0.38 5.20 3.57
C LYS A 31 -0.57 5.46 2.40
N GLY A 32 -0.91 6.72 2.18
CA GLY A 32 -1.67 7.19 1.03
C GLY A 32 -0.80 7.95 0.04
N LEU A 33 -1.43 8.44 -1.02
CA LEU A 33 -0.83 9.38 -1.97
C LEU A 33 -1.44 10.77 -1.78
N PRO A 34 -0.64 11.83 -1.87
CA PRO A 34 -1.15 13.20 -1.76
C PRO A 34 -2.26 13.47 -2.77
N GLY A 35 -3.37 14.06 -2.31
CA GLY A 35 -4.52 14.39 -3.16
C GLY A 35 -5.40 13.20 -3.55
N ILE A 36 -5.10 11.98 -3.11
CA ILE A 36 -5.92 10.79 -3.35
C ILE A 36 -6.73 10.48 -2.10
N GLN A 37 -8.05 10.53 -2.24
CA GLN A 37 -8.97 10.14 -1.18
C GLN A 37 -9.40 8.69 -1.39
N VAL A 38 -9.19 7.86 -0.38
CA VAL A 38 -9.68 6.48 -0.32
C VAL A 38 -11.17 6.51 0.01
N ASP A 39 -11.98 5.80 -0.76
CA ASP A 39 -13.45 5.77 -0.63
C ASP A 39 -13.99 4.36 -0.35
N ASN A 40 -13.14 3.34 -0.33
CA ASN A 40 -13.48 1.92 -0.19
C ASN A 40 -14.60 1.45 -1.14
N LYS A 41 -14.64 2.07 -2.33
CA LYS A 41 -15.56 1.72 -3.43
C LYS A 41 -14.83 1.53 -4.75
N GLN A 42 -13.97 2.50 -5.08
CA GLN A 42 -13.11 2.47 -6.26
C GLN A 42 -11.65 2.63 -5.90
N ILE A 43 -11.33 3.27 -4.77
CA ILE A 43 -9.98 3.51 -4.28
C ILE A 43 -9.87 2.92 -2.88
N TYR A 44 -8.97 1.95 -2.72
CA TYR A 44 -8.76 1.18 -1.49
C TYR A 44 -7.33 1.32 -0.99
N HIS A 45 -7.15 1.30 0.33
CA HIS A 45 -5.88 0.78 0.87
C HIS A 45 -5.85 -0.74 0.75
N ALA A 46 -4.70 -1.30 0.40
CA ALA A 46 -4.54 -2.75 0.25
C ALA A 46 -4.98 -3.53 1.50
N LYS A 47 -4.66 -3.03 2.71
CA LYS A 47 -5.09 -3.63 3.97
C LYS A 47 -6.62 -3.76 4.04
N ASP A 48 -7.33 -2.69 3.71
CA ASP A 48 -8.79 -2.67 3.82
C ASP A 48 -9.41 -3.56 2.76
N PHE A 49 -8.90 -3.50 1.52
CA PHE A 49 -9.31 -4.39 0.45
C PHE A 49 -9.14 -5.87 0.83
N LEU A 50 -7.95 -6.29 1.28
CA LEU A 50 -7.68 -7.67 1.68
C LEU A 50 -8.51 -8.10 2.91
N THR A 51 -8.77 -7.18 3.83
CA THR A 51 -9.60 -7.44 5.02
C THR A 51 -11.07 -7.66 4.63
N GLU A 52 -11.61 -6.82 3.76
CA GLU A 52 -12.99 -6.98 3.26
C GLU A 52 -13.13 -8.31 2.50
N VAL A 53 -12.19 -8.59 1.59
CA VAL A 53 -12.17 -9.85 0.86
C VAL A 53 -12.18 -11.06 1.80
N THR A 54 -11.34 -11.05 2.80
CA THR A 54 -11.25 -12.16 3.75
C THR A 54 -12.54 -12.34 4.54
N LYS A 55 -13.15 -11.24 4.99
CA LYS A 55 -14.43 -11.27 5.71
C LYS A 55 -15.54 -11.86 4.86
N ASP A 56 -15.63 -11.46 3.60
CA ASP A 56 -16.66 -11.93 2.69
C ASP A 56 -16.48 -13.41 2.34
N MET A 57 -15.24 -13.85 2.13
CA MET A 57 -14.94 -15.27 1.95
C MET A 57 -15.40 -16.10 3.17
N LEU A 58 -15.17 -15.61 4.40
CA LEU A 58 -15.59 -16.30 5.61
C LEU A 58 -17.11 -16.30 5.81
N ASN A 59 -17.79 -15.25 5.37
CA ASN A 59 -19.23 -15.09 5.52
C ASN A 59 -20.03 -15.66 4.33
N GLY A 60 -19.36 -16.09 3.25
CA GLY A 60 -20.01 -16.53 2.03
C GLY A 60 -20.73 -15.42 1.28
N THR A 61 -20.32 -14.16 1.49
CA THR A 61 -20.86 -13.00 0.78
C THR A 61 -20.02 -12.70 -0.46
N GLU A 62 -20.64 -12.13 -1.50
CA GLU A 62 -19.91 -11.67 -2.68
C GLU A 62 -19.25 -10.32 -2.38
N LEU A 63 -17.97 -10.32 -2.57
CA LEU A 63 -17.10 -9.18 -2.48
C LEU A 63 -17.38 -8.06 -3.47
N ALA A 64 -16.63 -6.98 -3.27
CA ALA A 64 -16.41 -5.96 -4.29
C ALA A 64 -16.22 -6.67 -5.64
N ASN A 65 -17.29 -6.69 -6.43
CA ASN A 65 -17.31 -7.40 -7.70
C ASN A 65 -16.29 -6.79 -8.65
N LEU A 66 -15.10 -7.40 -8.74
CA LEU A 66 -14.04 -6.98 -9.65
C LEU A 66 -14.19 -7.58 -11.05
N LYS A 67 -15.21 -8.40 -11.26
CA LYS A 67 -15.48 -9.03 -12.54
C LYS A 67 -15.55 -7.97 -13.65
N ASP A 68 -14.80 -8.22 -14.71
CA ASP A 68 -14.69 -7.37 -15.91
C ASP A 68 -14.17 -5.94 -15.65
N LYS A 69 -13.58 -5.68 -14.48
CA LYS A 69 -12.96 -4.36 -14.16
C LYS A 69 -11.47 -4.34 -14.47
N ASP A 70 -10.99 -3.16 -14.83
CA ASP A 70 -9.57 -2.87 -14.92
C ASP A 70 -9.10 -2.37 -13.55
N VAL A 71 -8.12 -3.06 -12.97
CA VAL A 71 -7.56 -2.80 -11.65
C VAL A 71 -6.14 -2.29 -11.78
N VAL A 72 -5.83 -1.19 -11.09
CA VAL A 72 -4.46 -0.69 -10.95
C VAL A 72 -4.05 -0.80 -9.48
N ILE A 73 -2.83 -1.30 -9.24
CA ILE A 73 -2.25 -1.47 -7.91
C ILE A 73 -0.97 -0.65 -7.85
N ILE A 74 -0.83 0.20 -6.83
CA ILE A 74 0.38 0.99 -6.60
C ILE A 74 1.19 0.35 -5.49
N GLY A 75 2.39 -0.11 -5.83
CA GLY A 75 3.35 -0.78 -4.96
C GLY A 75 3.67 -2.19 -5.42
N GLY A 76 4.96 -2.50 -5.60
CA GLY A 76 5.48 -3.78 -6.11
C GLY A 76 5.76 -4.83 -5.04
N GLY A 77 5.49 -4.53 -3.77
CA GLY A 77 5.74 -5.46 -2.65
C GLY A 77 4.76 -6.62 -2.56
N ASP A 78 4.96 -7.53 -1.58
CA ASP A 78 4.14 -8.73 -1.35
C ASP A 78 2.65 -8.42 -1.25
N THR A 79 2.29 -7.37 -0.50
CA THR A 79 0.90 -6.95 -0.36
C THR A 79 0.26 -6.58 -1.70
N GLY A 80 1.03 -5.96 -2.61
CA GLY A 80 0.55 -5.66 -3.96
C GLY A 80 0.32 -6.93 -4.79
N VAL A 81 1.22 -7.92 -4.66
CA VAL A 81 1.08 -9.23 -5.32
C VAL A 81 -0.15 -9.98 -4.80
N ASP A 82 -0.40 -9.97 -3.49
CA ASP A 82 -1.59 -10.57 -2.89
C ASP A 82 -2.87 -9.93 -3.42
N CYS A 83 -2.89 -8.57 -3.51
CA CYS A 83 -4.01 -7.85 -4.10
C CYS A 83 -4.23 -8.23 -5.57
N ALA A 84 -3.15 -8.38 -6.35
CA ALA A 84 -3.23 -8.78 -7.75
C ALA A 84 -3.79 -10.20 -7.92
N ALA A 85 -3.30 -11.15 -7.13
CA ALA A 85 -3.78 -12.53 -7.13
C ALA A 85 -5.29 -12.60 -6.83
N ILE A 86 -5.73 -11.85 -5.82
CA ILE A 86 -7.15 -11.79 -5.45
C ILE A 86 -7.98 -11.11 -6.55
N ALA A 87 -7.52 -10.00 -7.11
CA ALA A 87 -8.24 -9.30 -8.16
C ALA A 87 -8.45 -10.20 -9.39
N LEU A 88 -7.43 -10.96 -9.79
CA LEU A 88 -7.53 -11.94 -10.87
C LEU A 88 -8.51 -13.07 -10.53
N ALA A 89 -8.44 -13.61 -9.30
CA ALA A 89 -9.34 -14.68 -8.86
C ALA A 89 -10.82 -14.22 -8.84
N GLN A 90 -11.07 -12.92 -8.67
CA GLN A 90 -12.40 -12.32 -8.74
C GLN A 90 -12.83 -11.93 -10.16
N GLY A 91 -12.06 -12.29 -11.18
CA GLY A 91 -12.40 -12.06 -12.58
C GLY A 91 -12.14 -10.64 -13.07
N ALA A 92 -11.17 -9.92 -12.49
CA ALA A 92 -10.71 -8.66 -13.06
C ALA A 92 -10.29 -8.87 -14.53
N ARG A 93 -10.66 -7.93 -15.40
CA ARG A 93 -10.31 -7.97 -16.82
C ARG A 93 -8.82 -7.77 -17.05
N THR A 94 -8.24 -6.80 -16.35
CA THR A 94 -6.80 -6.54 -16.35
C THR A 94 -6.36 -6.12 -14.97
N VAL A 95 -5.14 -6.47 -14.60
CA VAL A 95 -4.49 -6.03 -13.36
C VAL A 95 -3.13 -5.45 -13.72
N HIS A 96 -2.95 -4.16 -13.50
CA HIS A 96 -1.67 -3.46 -13.65
C HIS A 96 -1.10 -3.10 -12.28
N GLN A 97 0.02 -3.72 -11.93
CA GLN A 97 0.78 -3.37 -10.73
C GLN A 97 1.93 -2.43 -11.11
N LEU A 98 2.08 -1.34 -10.38
CA LEU A 98 3.08 -0.31 -10.64
C LEU A 98 4.06 -0.25 -9.47
N GLU A 99 5.34 -0.30 -9.77
CA GLU A 99 6.42 -0.12 -8.80
C GLU A 99 7.32 1.01 -9.25
N MET A 100 7.54 1.98 -8.35
CA MET A 100 8.37 3.15 -8.65
C MET A 100 9.86 2.82 -8.62
N GLN A 101 10.27 1.83 -7.85
CA GLN A 101 11.65 1.37 -7.84
C GLN A 101 12.00 0.70 -9.17
N GLU A 102 13.26 0.84 -9.56
CA GLU A 102 13.79 0.09 -10.70
C GLU A 102 13.82 -1.41 -10.37
N CYS A 103 13.69 -2.21 -11.40
CA CYS A 103 13.89 -3.63 -11.27
C CYS A 103 15.38 -3.94 -11.10
N ASP A 104 15.75 -4.50 -9.97
CA ASP A 104 17.11 -5.00 -9.77
C ASP A 104 17.27 -6.41 -10.36
N ALA A 105 17.67 -6.46 -11.61
CA ALA A 105 17.91 -7.74 -12.31
C ALA A 105 19.11 -8.52 -11.70
N THR A 106 19.87 -7.92 -10.76
CA THR A 106 21.02 -8.55 -10.11
C THR A 106 20.68 -9.16 -8.74
N ALA A 107 19.54 -8.80 -8.17
CA ALA A 107 19.11 -9.33 -6.89
C ALA A 107 18.74 -10.80 -7.02
N ASN A 108 19.24 -11.62 -6.10
CA ASN A 108 19.02 -13.08 -6.08
C ASN A 108 17.61 -13.50 -5.60
N SER A 109 16.65 -12.57 -5.51
CA SER A 109 15.30 -12.92 -5.16
C SER A 109 14.49 -13.36 -6.38
N ALA A 110 13.61 -14.33 -6.20
CA ALA A 110 12.73 -14.79 -7.28
C ALA A 110 11.83 -13.68 -7.85
N ARG A 111 11.67 -12.56 -7.11
CA ARG A 111 10.94 -11.36 -7.51
C ARG A 111 11.67 -10.51 -8.53
N ASP A 112 12.99 -10.34 -8.32
CA ASP A 112 13.79 -9.37 -9.06
C ASP A 112 14.10 -9.84 -10.49
N ASN A 113 13.92 -11.14 -10.76
CA ASN A 113 14.02 -11.71 -12.10
C ASN A 113 12.78 -11.43 -12.98
N LEU A 114 11.82 -10.71 -12.44
CA LEU A 114 10.50 -10.55 -13.06
C LEU A 114 10.23 -9.08 -13.49
N CYS A 115 11.24 -8.44 -14.05
CA CYS A 115 11.09 -7.08 -14.59
C CYS A 115 10.06 -7.03 -15.74
N ASN A 116 8.99 -6.25 -15.57
CA ASN A 116 7.96 -6.03 -16.59
C ASN A 116 7.29 -7.34 -17.07
N ILE A 117 6.80 -8.15 -16.12
CA ILE A 117 6.09 -9.37 -16.46
C ILE A 117 4.68 -9.09 -16.95
N VAL A 118 4.32 -9.79 -17.99
CA VAL A 118 2.95 -9.97 -18.45
C VAL A 118 2.61 -11.45 -18.35
N ILE A 119 1.68 -11.80 -17.46
CA ILE A 119 1.15 -13.16 -17.33
C ILE A 119 -0.36 -13.11 -17.53
N GLY A 120 -0.82 -13.44 -18.72
CA GLY A 120 -2.23 -13.30 -19.05
C GLY A 120 -2.69 -11.86 -18.91
N ASP A 121 -3.66 -11.62 -18.03
CA ASP A 121 -4.26 -10.30 -17.77
C ASP A 121 -3.56 -9.51 -16.64
N TYR A 122 -2.41 -10.00 -16.14
CA TYR A 122 -1.59 -9.35 -15.12
C TYR A 122 -0.32 -8.77 -15.72
N THR A 123 -0.02 -7.53 -15.39
CA THR A 123 1.20 -6.84 -15.76
C THR A 123 1.79 -6.14 -14.53
N ILE A 124 3.09 -6.31 -14.27
CA ILE A 124 3.83 -5.46 -13.34
C ILE A 124 4.80 -4.58 -14.14
N SER A 125 4.84 -3.29 -13.83
CA SER A 125 5.72 -2.29 -14.43
C SER A 125 6.57 -1.64 -13.35
N TYR A 126 7.87 -1.87 -13.42
CA TYR A 126 8.88 -1.24 -12.57
C TYR A 126 9.31 0.12 -13.15
N GLY A 127 9.95 0.96 -12.34
CA GLY A 127 10.34 2.31 -12.75
C GLY A 127 9.14 3.13 -13.22
N THR A 128 7.97 2.91 -12.62
CA THR A 128 6.72 3.55 -13.07
C THR A 128 5.97 4.15 -11.90
N MET A 129 5.64 5.44 -12.02
CA MET A 129 4.86 6.17 -11.02
C MET A 129 3.48 6.56 -11.54
N MET A 130 2.52 6.67 -10.64
CA MET A 130 1.24 7.29 -10.94
C MET A 130 1.35 8.81 -10.79
N LYS A 131 0.91 9.55 -11.81
CA LYS A 131 0.85 11.02 -11.81
C LYS A 131 -0.45 11.57 -11.29
N ARG A 132 -1.57 11.10 -11.85
CA ARG A 132 -2.90 11.59 -11.49
C ARG A 132 -4.00 10.59 -11.83
N LEU A 133 -5.15 10.79 -11.21
CA LEU A 133 -6.39 10.10 -11.51
C LEU A 133 -7.18 10.87 -12.56
N LEU A 134 -7.84 10.11 -13.45
CA LEU A 134 -8.84 10.64 -14.36
C LEU A 134 -10.21 10.06 -14.00
N ARG A 135 -11.19 10.93 -13.91
CA ARG A 135 -12.58 10.57 -13.63
C ARG A 135 -13.45 10.88 -14.82
N ASP A 136 -14.57 10.18 -14.93
CA ASP A 136 -15.60 10.49 -15.91
C ASP A 136 -16.49 11.67 -15.44
N GLU A 137 -17.50 11.99 -16.26
CA GLU A 137 -18.46 13.07 -15.97
C GLU A 137 -19.30 12.82 -14.72
N GLU A 138 -19.43 11.54 -14.30
CA GLU A 138 -20.12 11.13 -13.07
C GLU A 138 -19.19 11.10 -11.84
N GLY A 139 -17.92 11.45 -12.01
CA GLY A 139 -16.89 11.44 -10.96
C GLY A 139 -16.32 10.06 -10.66
N LYS A 140 -16.65 9.03 -11.43
CA LYS A 140 -16.12 7.67 -11.27
C LYS A 140 -14.70 7.58 -11.83
N LEU A 141 -13.87 6.74 -11.19
CA LEU A 141 -12.53 6.44 -11.68
C LEU A 141 -12.59 5.79 -13.07
N LYS A 142 -11.90 6.39 -14.03
CA LYS A 142 -11.87 5.97 -15.43
C LYS A 142 -10.49 5.48 -15.86
N ALA A 143 -9.46 6.16 -15.41
CA ALA A 143 -8.07 5.86 -15.76
C ALA A 143 -7.09 6.45 -14.74
N VAL A 144 -5.86 5.98 -14.78
CA VAL A 144 -4.71 6.61 -14.13
C VAL A 144 -3.69 7.01 -15.20
N GLU A 145 -3.12 8.19 -15.07
CA GLU A 145 -1.98 8.60 -15.85
C GLU A 145 -0.71 8.18 -15.11
N VAL A 146 0.18 7.51 -15.81
CA VAL A 146 1.45 7.01 -15.30
C VAL A 146 2.59 7.58 -16.12
N ALA A 147 3.80 7.64 -15.54
CA ALA A 147 5.02 7.97 -16.24
C ALA A 147 6.15 7.06 -15.76
N GLN A 148 7.17 6.91 -16.60
CA GLN A 148 8.41 6.26 -16.17
C GLN A 148 9.22 7.18 -15.26
N VAL A 149 9.98 6.60 -14.36
CA VAL A 149 10.91 7.30 -13.48
C VAL A 149 12.29 6.70 -13.60
N GLU A 150 13.31 7.56 -13.51
CA GLU A 150 14.71 7.20 -13.35
C GLU A 150 15.19 7.71 -12.00
N TRP A 151 15.99 6.89 -11.30
CA TRP A 151 16.59 7.25 -10.04
C TRP A 151 17.99 7.83 -10.29
N ARG A 152 18.19 9.11 -9.95
CA ARG A 152 19.47 9.79 -10.12
C ARG A 152 20.00 10.25 -8.78
N SER A 153 21.26 9.95 -8.53
CA SER A 153 22.01 10.51 -7.41
C SER A 153 22.91 11.62 -7.95
N GLU A 154 22.56 12.87 -7.69
CA GLU A 154 23.37 14.01 -8.13
C GLU A 154 24.61 14.25 -7.26
N ARG A 155 24.68 13.64 -6.06
CA ARG A 155 25.81 13.81 -5.12
C ARG A 155 26.20 12.50 -4.49
N SER A 156 27.49 12.27 -4.37
CA SER A 156 28.02 11.14 -3.59
C SER A 156 27.52 11.21 -2.14
N GLY A 157 26.77 10.17 -1.73
CA GLY A 157 26.19 10.06 -0.39
C GLY A 157 24.79 10.65 -0.19
N ALA A 158 24.18 11.27 -1.19
CA ALA A 158 22.77 11.63 -1.15
C ALA A 158 21.88 10.43 -1.54
N LEU A 159 20.65 10.39 -0.98
CA LEU A 159 19.64 9.45 -1.46
C LEU A 159 19.27 9.79 -2.91
N PRO A 160 19.10 8.79 -3.79
CA PRO A 160 18.66 9.04 -5.15
C PRO A 160 17.29 9.71 -5.18
N ASP A 161 17.13 10.67 -6.08
CA ASP A 161 15.85 11.30 -6.37
C ASP A 161 15.19 10.62 -7.56
N ALA A 162 13.89 10.36 -7.46
CA ALA A 162 13.09 9.86 -8.57
C ALA A 162 12.76 10.99 -9.54
N MET A 163 13.22 10.92 -10.77
CA MET A 163 12.97 11.90 -11.82
C MET A 163 12.04 11.33 -12.87
N GLU A 164 10.98 12.05 -13.17
CA GLU A 164 10.07 11.69 -14.24
C GLU A 164 10.75 11.75 -15.61
N VAL A 165 10.58 10.72 -16.43
CA VAL A 165 11.01 10.71 -17.83
C VAL A 165 9.95 11.40 -18.68
N LEU A 166 10.25 12.60 -19.13
CA LEU A 166 9.34 13.39 -19.95
C LEU A 166 8.97 12.68 -21.25
N GLY A 167 7.70 12.70 -21.61
CA GLY A 167 7.19 12.05 -22.81
C GLY A 167 6.96 10.54 -22.67
N SER A 168 7.10 9.99 -21.46
CA SER A 168 6.81 8.59 -21.15
C SER A 168 5.38 8.36 -20.65
N GLU A 169 4.58 9.42 -20.59
CA GLU A 169 3.23 9.38 -20.03
C GLU A 169 2.33 8.41 -20.79
N LYS A 170 1.59 7.62 -20.04
CA LYS A 170 0.60 6.67 -20.57
C LYS A 170 -0.68 6.70 -19.72
N LEU A 171 -1.79 6.40 -20.36
CA LEU A 171 -3.07 6.22 -19.68
C LEU A 171 -3.34 4.72 -19.53
N LEU A 172 -3.54 4.28 -18.30
CA LEU A 172 -4.03 2.96 -17.96
C LEU A 172 -5.49 3.05 -17.57
N ARG A 173 -6.35 2.24 -18.16
CA ARG A 173 -7.75 2.14 -17.71
C ARG A 173 -7.76 1.65 -16.27
N ALA A 174 -8.62 2.24 -15.45
CA ALA A 174 -8.77 1.86 -14.07
C ALA A 174 -10.19 2.17 -13.59
N GLN A 175 -10.90 1.18 -13.14
CA GLN A 175 -12.17 1.31 -12.42
C GLN A 175 -11.97 1.04 -10.93
N VAL A 176 -10.84 0.42 -10.58
CA VAL A 176 -10.42 0.19 -9.20
C VAL A 176 -8.94 0.53 -9.06
N LEU A 177 -8.60 1.24 -7.99
CA LEU A 177 -7.24 1.57 -7.59
C LEU A 177 -6.98 1.02 -6.19
N ILE A 178 -5.88 0.28 -6.03
CA ILE A 178 -5.45 -0.26 -4.74
C ILE A 178 -4.09 0.32 -4.37
N LEU A 179 -4.00 0.93 -3.20
CA LEU A 179 -2.76 1.53 -2.68
C LEU A 179 -2.07 0.54 -1.75
N ALA A 180 -1.01 -0.10 -2.23
CA ALA A 180 -0.17 -1.06 -1.50
C ALA A 180 1.18 -0.46 -1.09
N LEU A 181 1.15 0.75 -0.51
CA LEU A 181 2.31 1.59 -0.22
C LEU A 181 2.95 1.31 1.15
N GLY A 182 2.50 0.26 1.83
CA GLY A 182 2.94 -0.07 3.19
C GLY A 182 2.35 0.85 4.25
N PHE A 183 3.01 0.91 5.40
CA PHE A 183 2.51 1.59 6.59
C PHE A 183 3.49 2.64 7.08
N SER A 184 2.97 3.67 7.76
CA SER A 184 3.76 4.70 8.42
C SER A 184 4.02 4.41 9.91
N GLY A 185 3.46 3.33 10.44
CA GLY A 185 3.61 2.92 11.83
C GLY A 185 2.30 2.44 12.45
N PRO A 186 2.29 2.27 13.79
CA PRO A 186 1.07 2.01 14.55
C PRO A 186 0.05 3.16 14.47
N GLU A 187 -1.17 2.88 14.86
CA GLU A 187 -2.23 3.89 15.03
C GLU A 187 -1.86 4.88 16.13
N ASP A 188 -2.34 6.13 16.00
CA ASP A 188 -1.94 7.22 16.88
C ASP A 188 -2.38 6.99 18.32
N GLU A 189 -3.56 6.41 18.50
CA GLU A 189 -4.19 6.12 19.78
C GLU A 189 -3.31 5.24 20.68
N ILE A 190 -2.58 4.29 20.11
CA ILE A 190 -1.66 3.42 20.85
C ILE A 190 -0.52 4.21 21.47
N PHE A 191 0.05 5.16 20.69
CA PHE A 191 1.13 6.01 21.20
C PHE A 191 0.65 6.93 22.33
N GLU A 192 -0.54 7.52 22.15
CA GLU A 192 -1.16 8.40 23.14
C GLU A 192 -1.46 7.62 24.44
N ALA A 193 -2.07 6.43 24.32
CA ALA A 193 -2.39 5.58 25.45
C ALA A 193 -1.14 5.14 26.23
N CYS A 194 -0.04 4.84 25.54
CA CYS A 194 1.20 4.38 26.18
C CYS A 194 2.17 5.50 26.56
N GLY A 195 1.92 6.74 26.16
CA GLY A 195 2.82 7.88 26.41
C GLY A 195 4.18 7.74 25.70
N VAL A 196 4.25 6.93 24.66
CA VAL A 196 5.50 6.63 23.94
C VAL A 196 5.78 7.70 22.89
N LYS A 197 7.02 8.17 22.86
CA LYS A 197 7.46 9.18 21.89
C LYS A 197 7.64 8.56 20.49
N ARG A 198 7.35 9.35 19.46
CA ARG A 198 7.60 8.99 18.06
C ARG A 198 8.92 9.58 17.58
N SER A 199 9.60 8.83 16.73
CA SER A 199 10.65 9.38 15.89
C SER A 199 10.07 10.29 14.79
N PRO A 200 10.88 11.16 14.17
CA PRO A 200 10.43 11.96 13.01
C PRO A 200 9.89 11.12 11.85
N ALA A 201 10.27 9.86 11.75
CA ALA A 201 9.78 8.91 10.76
C ALA A 201 8.44 8.25 11.16
N GLY A 202 7.82 8.63 12.29
CA GLY A 202 6.55 8.08 12.77
C GLY A 202 6.66 6.71 13.44
N MET A 203 7.87 6.19 13.62
CA MET A 203 8.16 4.94 14.32
C MET A 203 8.32 5.19 15.83
N LEU A 204 8.47 4.13 16.62
CA LEU A 204 8.88 4.28 18.01
C LEU A 204 10.22 5.04 18.06
N ALA A 205 10.31 6.06 18.90
CA ALA A 205 11.59 6.67 19.17
C ALA A 205 12.43 5.69 20.02
N ASP A 206 13.71 5.51 19.67
CA ASP A 206 14.63 4.83 20.57
C ASP A 206 14.65 5.60 21.89
N GLY A 207 14.11 4.97 22.93
CA GLY A 207 14.15 5.50 24.28
C GLY A 207 15.57 5.36 24.81
N GLY A 208 16.48 6.15 24.30
CA GLY A 208 17.73 6.45 24.99
C GLY A 208 17.41 7.27 26.23
N GLU A 209 17.44 6.61 27.35
CA GLU A 209 17.25 6.91 28.78
C GLU A 209 15.94 6.44 29.38
#